data_50a4a7c240b0328ed38aef401df9a683
#
_entry.id   50a4a7c240b0328ed38aef401df9a683
#
_cell.length_a   1.000
_cell.length_b   1.000
_cell.length_c   1.000
_cell.angle_alpha   90.00
_cell.angle_beta   90.00
_cell.angle_gamma   90.00
#
_symmetry.space_group_name_H-M   'P 1'
#
loop_
_entity.id
_entity.type
_entity.pdbx_description
1 polymer ?
#
loop_
_entity_poly.entity_id
_entity_poly.type
_entity_poly.pdbx_seq_one_letter_code
_entity_poly.pdbx_strand_id
1 'polypeptide(L)'
;MINIEFTPEKDGIVTGEENTFEVLLRASSNQKQPSGSTKKLPLNLALVLDRSGSMQGRPLEEAKKCAAMLVDRMSENDMLSVTTYDSRVDVIIPTTKVVNKNLLKNKINQINSGGTTALYDGWSIGAEQVAEFADNNSLSRVLLLSDGQANHGLTDEETITSHCGTMAENGVTTSTYGLGPRFNENLMSAMATAGQ
;
A
#
# COMPACT_ATOMS: atom_id res chain seq x y z
N MET A 1 -13.64 -20.48 -18.60
CA MET A 1 -13.71 -19.54 -19.74
C MET A 1 -13.56 -18.14 -19.14
N ILE A 2 -12.62 -17.37 -19.65
CA ILE A 2 -12.43 -15.97 -19.25
C ILE A 2 -13.27 -15.12 -20.23
N ASN A 3 -14.09 -14.24 -19.69
CA ASN A 3 -14.84 -13.25 -20.46
C ASN A 3 -14.13 -11.89 -20.31
N ILE A 4 -13.84 -11.25 -21.46
CA ILE A 4 -13.20 -9.93 -21.49
C ILE A 4 -14.18 -8.97 -22.18
N GLU A 5 -14.50 -7.88 -21.50
CA GLU A 5 -15.41 -6.86 -21.96
C GLU A 5 -14.67 -5.52 -22.00
N PHE A 6 -14.83 -4.80 -23.13
CA PHE A 6 -14.26 -3.47 -23.30
C PHE A 6 -15.42 -2.48 -23.34
N THR A 7 -15.37 -1.49 -22.46
CA THR A 7 -16.38 -0.42 -22.42
C THR A 7 -15.65 0.92 -22.63
N PRO A 8 -15.81 1.58 -23.77
CA PRO A 8 -15.25 2.91 -23.99
C PRO A 8 -15.98 3.95 -23.14
N GLU A 9 -15.24 4.98 -22.70
CA GLU A 9 -15.82 6.12 -21.96
C GLU A 9 -16.78 6.94 -22.84
N LYS A 10 -16.52 6.98 -24.16
CA LYS A 10 -17.30 7.77 -25.14
C LYS A 10 -17.81 6.85 -26.23
N ASP A 11 -19.05 7.09 -26.65
CA ASP A 11 -19.74 6.30 -27.70
C ASP A 11 -19.32 6.69 -29.13
N GLY A 12 -18.42 7.67 -29.29
CA GLY A 12 -17.98 8.13 -30.60
C GLY A 12 -16.71 8.99 -30.56
N ILE A 13 -16.09 9.14 -31.73
CA ILE A 13 -14.91 9.99 -31.97
C ILE A 13 -15.23 11.06 -33.00
N VAL A 14 -14.62 12.22 -32.90
CA VAL A 14 -14.73 13.30 -33.89
C VAL A 14 -13.69 13.06 -34.98
N THR A 15 -14.14 12.92 -36.23
CA THR A 15 -13.27 12.71 -37.38
C THR A 15 -12.49 13.98 -37.71
N GLY A 16 -11.17 13.86 -37.85
CA GLY A 16 -10.28 14.97 -38.24
C GLY A 16 -9.62 15.72 -37.06
N GLU A 17 -9.88 15.28 -35.83
CA GLU A 17 -9.24 15.79 -34.61
C GLU A 17 -8.47 14.68 -33.89
N GLU A 18 -7.47 15.06 -33.08
CA GLU A 18 -6.79 14.13 -32.19
C GLU A 18 -7.73 13.80 -31.01
N ASN A 19 -8.09 12.53 -30.87
CA ASN A 19 -9.01 12.07 -29.84
C ASN A 19 -8.29 11.19 -28.83
N THR A 20 -8.39 11.54 -27.55
CA THR A 20 -7.98 10.69 -26.42
C THR A 20 -9.23 10.16 -25.73
N PHE A 21 -9.29 8.87 -25.47
CA PHE A 21 -10.41 8.25 -24.75
C PHE A 21 -9.93 7.11 -23.86
N GLU A 22 -10.61 6.93 -22.74
CA GLU A 22 -10.35 5.83 -21.83
C GLU A 22 -11.22 4.61 -22.21
N VAL A 23 -10.66 3.43 -21.96
CA VAL A 23 -11.37 2.17 -22.17
C VAL A 23 -11.30 1.36 -20.89
N LEU A 24 -12.46 1.05 -20.29
CA LEU A 24 -12.53 0.12 -19.18
C LEU A 24 -12.45 -1.32 -19.70
N LEU A 25 -11.42 -2.04 -19.29
CA LEU A 25 -11.28 -3.46 -19.53
C LEU A 25 -11.76 -4.24 -18.30
N ARG A 26 -12.81 -5.01 -18.46
CA ARG A 26 -13.34 -5.91 -17.44
C ARG A 26 -13.03 -7.36 -17.81
N ALA A 27 -12.22 -8.04 -17.01
CA ALA A 27 -12.01 -9.47 -17.13
C ALA A 27 -12.83 -10.20 -16.05
N SER A 28 -13.61 -11.18 -16.43
CA SER A 28 -14.40 -12.02 -15.52
C SER A 28 -14.21 -13.50 -15.85
N SER A 29 -14.21 -14.34 -14.83
CA SER A 29 -14.12 -15.80 -14.99
C SER A 29 -15.28 -16.48 -14.27
N ASN A 30 -16.01 -17.34 -14.99
CA ASN A 30 -17.05 -18.20 -14.44
C ASN A 30 -16.52 -19.52 -13.91
N GLN A 31 -15.20 -19.70 -13.83
CA GLN A 31 -14.65 -20.89 -13.18
C GLN A 31 -15.03 -20.85 -11.70
N LYS A 32 -15.85 -21.81 -11.26
CA LYS A 32 -15.95 -22.13 -9.85
C LYS A 32 -14.55 -22.41 -9.36
N GLN A 33 -14.13 -21.73 -8.30
CA GLN A 33 -12.87 -22.11 -7.64
C GLN A 33 -12.88 -23.63 -7.47
N PRO A 34 -11.77 -24.33 -7.84
CA PRO A 34 -11.67 -25.75 -7.56
C PRO A 34 -11.98 -25.93 -6.08
N SER A 35 -12.89 -26.84 -5.75
CA SER A 35 -13.29 -27.18 -4.37
C SER A 35 -12.19 -27.90 -3.59
N GLY A 36 -10.96 -27.91 -4.08
CA GLY A 36 -9.76 -28.23 -3.34
C GLY A 36 -9.28 -26.94 -2.66
N SER A 37 -9.24 -26.94 -1.34
CA SER A 37 -8.73 -25.84 -0.51
C SER A 37 -7.27 -25.54 -0.92
N THR A 38 -7.06 -24.64 -1.85
CA THR A 38 -5.77 -23.96 -1.94
C THR A 38 -5.67 -23.20 -0.63
N LYS A 39 -4.84 -23.73 0.28
CA LYS A 39 -4.59 -23.12 1.59
C LYS A 39 -4.09 -21.70 1.30
N LYS A 40 -4.98 -20.72 1.47
CA LYS A 40 -4.62 -19.33 1.27
C LYS A 40 -3.50 -19.01 2.26
N LEU A 41 -2.35 -18.59 1.76
CA LEU A 41 -1.25 -18.19 2.62
C LEU A 41 -1.70 -16.98 3.48
N PRO A 42 -1.37 -16.98 4.78
CA PRO A 42 -1.63 -15.81 5.61
C PRO A 42 -0.88 -14.59 5.06
N LEU A 43 -1.47 -13.43 5.23
CA LEU A 43 -0.85 -12.16 4.89
C LEU A 43 -0.09 -11.65 6.13
N ASN A 44 1.16 -11.24 5.94
CA ASN A 44 1.96 -10.49 6.89
C ASN A 44 2.17 -9.09 6.32
N LEU A 45 1.40 -8.11 6.81
CA LEU A 45 1.28 -6.79 6.21
C LEU A 45 1.83 -5.70 7.15
N ALA A 46 2.79 -4.89 6.65
CA ALA A 46 3.09 -3.60 7.23
C ALA A 46 2.31 -2.51 6.50
N LEU A 47 1.45 -1.82 7.21
CA LEU A 47 0.80 -0.62 6.74
C LEU A 47 1.61 0.61 7.17
N VAL A 48 2.19 1.31 6.22
CA VAL A 48 3.03 2.49 6.45
C VAL A 48 2.27 3.73 6.00
N LEU A 49 1.91 4.58 6.95
CA LEU A 49 1.04 5.74 6.73
C LEU A 49 1.82 7.03 6.88
N ASP A 50 1.84 7.80 5.82
CA ASP A 50 2.25 9.20 5.86
C ASP A 50 1.26 10.01 6.70
N ARG A 51 1.77 10.73 7.70
CA ARG A 51 0.99 11.69 8.49
C ARG A 51 1.60 13.10 8.45
N SER A 52 2.48 13.36 7.48
CA SER A 52 3.11 14.68 7.30
C SER A 52 2.09 15.80 7.14
N GLY A 53 2.56 17.05 7.19
CA GLY A 53 1.69 18.22 7.12
C GLY A 53 0.83 18.30 5.86
N SER A 54 1.31 17.81 4.72
CA SER A 54 0.57 17.74 3.45
C SER A 54 -0.62 16.78 3.49
N MET A 55 -0.54 15.77 4.35
CA MET A 55 -1.62 14.80 4.57
C MET A 55 -2.76 15.35 5.45
N GLN A 56 -2.63 16.57 6.00
CA GLN A 56 -3.66 17.14 6.89
C GLN A 56 -5.05 17.20 6.25
N GLY A 57 -6.06 16.81 7.01
CA GLY A 57 -7.46 16.82 6.60
C GLY A 57 -7.86 15.59 5.79
N ARG A 58 -8.46 15.82 4.61
CA ARG A 58 -9.08 14.76 3.81
C ARG A 58 -8.12 13.61 3.42
N PRO A 59 -6.87 13.84 2.98
CA PRO A 59 -5.97 12.74 2.62
C PRO A 59 -5.71 11.77 3.78
N LEU A 60 -5.41 12.28 4.98
CA LEU A 60 -5.17 11.44 6.15
C LEU A 60 -6.44 10.70 6.59
N GLU A 61 -7.60 11.33 6.52
CA GLU A 61 -8.87 10.67 6.85
C GLU A 61 -9.21 9.55 5.84
N GLU A 62 -8.91 9.73 4.57
CA GLU A 62 -9.06 8.69 3.55
C GLU A 62 -8.07 7.53 3.78
N ALA A 63 -6.81 7.82 4.10
CA ALA A 63 -5.82 6.81 4.46
C ALA A 63 -6.26 5.98 5.68
N LYS A 64 -6.76 6.63 6.74
CA LYS A 64 -7.29 5.96 7.94
C LYS A 64 -8.49 5.06 7.62
N LYS A 65 -9.41 5.52 6.75
CA LYS A 65 -10.54 4.71 6.28
C LYS A 65 -10.08 3.48 5.49
N CYS A 66 -9.13 3.66 4.56
CA CYS A 66 -8.54 2.54 3.82
C CYS A 66 -7.89 1.52 4.76
N ALA A 67 -7.11 2.00 5.74
CA ALA A 67 -6.50 1.16 6.76
C ALA A 67 -7.54 0.37 7.58
N ALA A 68 -8.61 1.02 8.02
CA ALA A 68 -9.69 0.38 8.74
C ALA A 68 -10.42 -0.69 7.88
N MET A 69 -10.65 -0.41 6.60
CA MET A 69 -11.23 -1.37 5.65
C MET A 69 -10.32 -2.58 5.42
N LEU A 70 -9.01 -2.39 5.36
CA LEU A 70 -8.03 -3.47 5.30
C LEU A 70 -8.14 -4.38 6.52
N VAL A 71 -8.14 -3.81 7.72
CA VAL A 71 -8.32 -4.56 8.98
C VAL A 71 -9.62 -5.39 8.96
N ASP A 72 -10.72 -4.83 8.44
CA ASP A 72 -11.99 -5.56 8.37
C ASP A 72 -11.92 -6.77 7.42
N ARG A 73 -11.10 -6.71 6.36
CA ARG A 73 -10.95 -7.78 5.36
C ARG A 73 -9.90 -8.83 5.72
N MET A 74 -9.01 -8.53 6.66
CA MET A 74 -8.00 -9.48 7.13
C MET A 74 -8.62 -10.56 7.99
N SER A 75 -7.99 -11.73 8.01
CA SER A 75 -8.37 -12.88 8.85
C SER A 75 -7.57 -12.89 10.15
N GLU A 76 -8.00 -13.71 11.13
CA GLU A 76 -7.27 -13.90 12.40
C GLU A 76 -5.91 -14.59 12.23
N ASN A 77 -5.67 -15.23 11.07
CA ASN A 77 -4.39 -15.84 10.75
C ASN A 77 -3.39 -14.82 10.14
N ASP A 78 -3.89 -13.68 9.68
CA ASP A 78 -3.05 -12.62 9.11
C ASP A 78 -2.38 -11.83 10.23
N MET A 79 -1.23 -11.24 9.89
CA MET A 79 -0.46 -10.35 10.76
C MET A 79 -0.49 -8.93 10.20
N LEU A 80 -0.56 -7.96 11.09
CA LEU A 80 -0.56 -6.54 10.76
C LEU A 80 0.37 -5.78 11.67
N SER A 81 1.20 -4.91 11.08
CA SER A 81 1.82 -3.77 11.76
C SER A 81 1.32 -2.46 11.17
N VAL A 82 1.33 -1.41 11.95
CA VAL A 82 1.02 -0.05 11.49
C VAL A 82 2.11 0.89 11.96
N THR A 83 2.83 1.43 11.00
CA THR A 83 3.87 2.45 11.20
C THR A 83 3.38 3.77 10.63
N THR A 84 3.58 4.85 11.34
CA THR A 84 3.30 6.21 10.85
C THR A 84 4.57 7.01 10.80
N TYR A 85 4.68 7.92 9.86
CA TYR A 85 5.83 8.81 9.77
C TYR A 85 5.43 10.25 9.40
N ASP A 86 6.21 11.16 9.96
CA ASP A 86 6.31 12.57 9.60
C ASP A 86 7.81 12.95 9.63
N SER A 87 8.25 13.87 10.50
CA SER A 87 9.66 14.09 10.83
C SER A 87 10.25 13.02 11.77
N ARG A 88 9.40 12.11 12.27
CA ARG A 88 9.73 10.95 13.11
C ARG A 88 8.93 9.76 12.66
N VAL A 89 9.39 8.58 13.03
CA VAL A 89 8.69 7.32 12.76
C VAL A 89 8.15 6.75 14.06
N ASP A 90 6.87 6.41 14.08
CA ASP A 90 6.22 5.79 15.24
C ASP A 90 5.55 4.46 14.83
N VAL A 91 5.91 3.37 15.48
CA VAL A 91 5.22 2.08 15.34
C VAL A 91 3.97 2.10 16.24
N ILE A 92 2.83 2.44 15.65
CA ILE A 92 1.53 2.55 16.37
C ILE A 92 0.99 1.18 16.76
N ILE A 93 1.19 0.20 15.89
CA ILE A 93 0.82 -1.19 16.11
C ILE A 93 2.02 -2.05 15.70
N PRO A 94 2.78 -2.62 16.67
CA PRO A 94 3.78 -3.64 16.37
C PRO A 94 3.14 -4.86 15.70
N THR A 95 3.92 -5.62 14.92
CA THR A 95 3.42 -6.79 14.20
C THR A 95 2.66 -7.74 15.13
N THR A 96 1.38 -7.92 14.84
CA THR A 96 0.47 -8.71 15.68
C THR A 96 -0.59 -9.41 14.82
N LYS A 97 -1.16 -10.51 15.35
CA LYS A 97 -2.32 -11.17 14.72
C LYS A 97 -3.56 -10.28 14.75
N VAL A 98 -4.36 -10.35 13.68
CA VAL A 98 -5.56 -9.53 13.50
C VAL A 98 -6.76 -10.16 14.23
N VAL A 99 -6.65 -10.30 15.56
CA VAL A 99 -7.71 -10.90 16.40
C VAL A 99 -8.70 -9.85 16.87
N ASN A 100 -8.22 -8.72 17.40
CA ASN A 100 -9.08 -7.65 17.91
C ASN A 100 -9.14 -6.46 16.94
N LYS A 101 -9.95 -6.60 15.90
CA LYS A 101 -10.10 -5.58 14.85
C LYS A 101 -10.52 -4.21 15.37
N ASN A 102 -11.39 -4.16 16.37
CA ASN A 102 -11.85 -2.89 16.93
C ASN A 102 -10.72 -2.12 17.62
N LEU A 103 -9.87 -2.82 18.38
CA LEU A 103 -8.70 -2.20 19.01
C LEU A 103 -7.74 -1.64 17.97
N LEU A 104 -7.46 -2.40 16.90
CA LEU A 104 -6.58 -1.97 15.81
C LEU A 104 -7.14 -0.72 15.10
N LYS A 105 -8.42 -0.73 14.74
CA LYS A 105 -9.10 0.41 14.12
C LYS A 105 -9.11 1.64 15.03
N ASN A 106 -9.32 1.48 16.32
CA ASN A 106 -9.27 2.59 17.28
C ASN A 106 -7.90 3.25 17.33
N LYS A 107 -6.80 2.46 17.32
CA LYS A 107 -5.44 3.00 17.26
C LYS A 107 -5.20 3.76 15.95
N ILE A 108 -5.63 3.22 14.81
CA ILE A 108 -5.52 3.88 13.50
C ILE A 108 -6.27 5.22 13.48
N ASN A 109 -7.48 5.27 14.05
CA ASN A 109 -8.29 6.49 14.09
C ASN A 109 -7.68 7.62 14.94
N GLN A 110 -6.78 7.30 15.88
CA GLN A 110 -6.09 8.27 16.74
C GLN A 110 -4.88 8.92 16.05
N ILE A 111 -4.50 8.50 14.84
CA ILE A 111 -3.39 9.09 14.09
C ILE A 111 -3.73 10.54 13.73
N ASN A 112 -2.82 11.46 14.02
CA ASN A 112 -2.93 12.88 13.73
C ASN A 112 -1.79 13.32 12.81
N SER A 113 -2.04 14.34 11.99
CA SER A 113 -1.03 14.91 11.09
C SER A 113 -0.02 15.79 11.83
N GLY A 114 1.19 15.90 11.27
CA GLY A 114 2.26 16.77 11.77
C GLY A 114 3.51 16.70 10.90
N GLY A 115 4.50 17.48 11.17
CA GLY A 115 5.88 17.38 10.71
C GLY A 115 6.15 17.41 9.19
N THR A 116 7.40 17.06 8.84
CA THR A 116 7.93 16.86 7.49
C THR A 116 7.76 15.41 7.04
N THR A 117 8.38 14.98 5.92
CA THR A 117 8.10 13.67 5.31
C THR A 117 9.38 12.83 5.22
N ALA A 118 9.65 12.03 6.26
CA ALA A 118 10.74 11.04 6.30
C ALA A 118 10.25 9.70 5.69
N LEU A 119 9.96 9.71 4.40
CA LEU A 119 9.33 8.57 3.70
C LEU A 119 10.17 7.30 3.80
N TYR A 120 11.47 7.40 3.52
CA TYR A 120 12.37 6.24 3.57
C TYR A 120 12.42 5.61 4.96
N ASP A 121 12.56 6.43 6.01
CA ASP A 121 12.64 5.91 7.37
C ASP A 121 11.34 5.21 7.77
N GLY A 122 10.19 5.78 7.38
CA GLY A 122 8.88 5.17 7.57
C GLY A 122 8.74 3.84 6.86
N TRP A 123 9.12 3.77 5.58
CA TRP A 123 9.12 2.54 4.80
C TRP A 123 10.07 1.50 5.38
N SER A 124 11.31 1.88 5.73
CA SER A 124 12.34 0.98 6.27
C SER A 124 11.89 0.32 7.57
N ILE A 125 11.39 1.10 8.53
CA ILE A 125 10.84 0.56 9.79
C ILE A 125 9.64 -0.36 9.53
N GLY A 126 8.75 0.01 8.60
CA GLY A 126 7.65 -0.87 8.19
C GLY A 126 8.14 -2.18 7.58
N ALA A 127 9.17 -2.14 6.76
CA ALA A 127 9.77 -3.33 6.16
C ALA A 127 10.42 -4.24 7.21
N GLU A 128 11.11 -3.66 8.21
CA GLU A 128 11.68 -4.41 9.34
C GLU A 128 10.58 -5.12 10.15
N GLN A 129 9.44 -4.46 10.40
CA GLN A 129 8.29 -5.06 11.10
C GLN A 129 7.74 -6.31 10.39
N VAL A 130 7.76 -6.32 9.06
CA VAL A 130 7.32 -7.48 8.25
C VAL A 130 8.42 -8.52 8.19
N ALA A 131 9.67 -8.12 8.01
CA ALA A 131 10.81 -9.01 7.83
C ALA A 131 11.04 -9.92 9.05
N GLU A 132 10.77 -9.43 10.27
CA GLU A 132 10.89 -10.22 11.50
C GLU A 132 10.04 -11.50 11.47
N PHE A 133 8.91 -11.48 10.76
CA PHE A 133 7.96 -12.60 10.68
C PHE A 133 7.81 -13.14 9.26
N ALA A 134 8.71 -12.76 8.34
CA ALA A 134 8.68 -13.25 6.97
C ALA A 134 9.12 -14.73 6.91
N ASP A 135 8.29 -15.56 6.31
CA ASP A 135 8.59 -16.97 6.06
C ASP A 135 7.98 -17.43 4.72
N ASN A 136 8.34 -18.64 4.28
CA ASN A 136 7.81 -19.21 3.04
C ASN A 136 6.32 -19.62 3.12
N ASN A 137 5.69 -19.48 4.28
CA ASN A 137 4.30 -19.86 4.54
C ASN A 137 3.39 -18.64 4.64
N SER A 138 3.91 -17.44 4.45
CA SER A 138 3.16 -16.18 4.49
C SER A 138 3.50 -15.28 3.30
N LEU A 139 2.59 -14.38 2.95
CA LEU A 139 2.82 -13.32 1.97
C LEU A 139 3.21 -12.04 2.73
N SER A 140 4.50 -11.73 2.72
CA SER A 140 5.04 -10.58 3.44
C SER A 140 5.09 -9.35 2.55
N ARG A 141 4.42 -8.25 2.99
CA ARG A 141 4.27 -7.05 2.17
C ARG A 141 4.24 -5.77 2.98
N VAL A 142 4.93 -4.76 2.49
CA VAL A 142 4.77 -3.37 2.91
C VAL A 142 3.74 -2.69 2.00
N LEU A 143 2.76 -2.01 2.58
CA LEU A 143 1.84 -1.13 1.87
C LEU A 143 2.08 0.31 2.35
N LEU A 144 2.69 1.12 1.50
CA LEU A 144 2.99 2.52 1.75
C LEU A 144 1.88 3.41 1.23
N LEU A 145 1.26 4.21 2.10
CA LEU A 145 0.27 5.23 1.74
C LEU A 145 0.87 6.61 2.01
N SER A 146 1.07 7.41 0.97
CA SER A 146 1.76 8.71 1.05
C SER A 146 1.30 9.65 -0.05
N ASP A 147 1.53 10.93 0.12
CA ASP A 147 1.57 11.88 -1.00
C ASP A 147 2.93 11.84 -1.74
N GLY A 148 3.85 10.97 -1.31
CA GLY A 148 5.10 10.63 -1.99
C GLY A 148 6.17 11.72 -2.01
N GLN A 149 6.03 12.78 -1.22
CA GLN A 149 7.02 13.86 -1.18
C GLN A 149 8.09 13.59 -0.10
N ALA A 150 9.09 12.76 -0.42
CA ALA A 150 10.25 12.56 0.46
C ALA A 150 11.07 13.86 0.52
N ASN A 151 11.06 14.53 1.67
CA ASN A 151 11.75 15.81 1.87
C ASN A 151 12.58 15.87 3.17
N HIS A 152 12.72 14.75 3.86
CA HIS A 152 13.50 14.60 5.08
C HIS A 152 14.20 13.23 5.12
N GLY A 153 15.41 13.18 5.67
CA GLY A 153 16.23 11.96 5.73
C GLY A 153 16.78 11.57 4.35
N LEU A 154 16.77 10.29 4.04
CA LEU A 154 17.18 9.78 2.73
C LEU A 154 16.11 10.08 1.69
N THR A 155 16.48 10.85 0.64
CA THR A 155 15.59 11.30 -0.43
C THR A 155 16.07 10.88 -1.82
N ASP A 156 17.24 10.21 -1.90
CA ASP A 156 17.79 9.71 -3.16
C ASP A 156 16.96 8.54 -3.68
N GLU A 157 16.28 8.77 -4.82
CA GLU A 157 15.32 7.82 -5.40
C GLU A 157 15.97 6.49 -5.80
N GLU A 158 17.21 6.52 -6.32
CA GLU A 158 17.93 5.33 -6.75
C GLU A 158 18.26 4.43 -5.54
N THR A 159 18.76 5.03 -4.47
CA THR A 159 19.07 4.31 -3.22
C THR A 159 17.81 3.72 -2.59
N ILE A 160 16.72 4.48 -2.50
CA ILE A 160 15.44 4.02 -1.95
C ILE A 160 14.92 2.81 -2.76
N THR A 161 14.94 2.94 -4.09
CA THR A 161 14.49 1.89 -5.01
C THR A 161 15.34 0.62 -4.89
N SER A 162 16.66 0.76 -4.81
CA SER A 162 17.59 -0.35 -4.59
C SER A 162 17.30 -1.11 -3.30
N HIS A 163 16.98 -0.38 -2.21
CA HIS A 163 16.62 -1.01 -0.94
C HIS A 163 15.27 -1.76 -1.03
N CYS A 164 14.29 -1.23 -1.79
CA CYS A 164 13.04 -1.95 -2.06
C CYS A 164 13.29 -3.27 -2.78
N GLY A 165 14.18 -3.28 -3.79
CA GLY A 165 14.58 -4.49 -4.49
C GLY A 165 15.25 -5.51 -3.58
N THR A 166 16.19 -5.07 -2.75
CA THR A 166 16.86 -5.94 -1.76
C THR A 166 15.87 -6.59 -0.80
N MET A 167 14.85 -5.84 -0.33
CA MET A 167 13.81 -6.40 0.53
C MET A 167 12.92 -7.39 -0.20
N ALA A 168 12.62 -7.15 -1.49
CA ALA A 168 11.85 -8.09 -2.31
C ALA A 168 12.60 -9.42 -2.52
N GLU A 169 13.89 -9.37 -2.80
CA GLU A 169 14.77 -10.57 -2.87
C GLU A 169 14.76 -11.39 -1.57
N ASN A 170 14.53 -10.73 -0.44
CA ASN A 170 14.39 -11.36 0.88
C ASN A 170 12.93 -11.73 1.24
N GLY A 171 12.02 -11.69 0.25
CA GLY A 171 10.64 -12.11 0.40
C GLY A 171 9.70 -11.07 1.00
N VAL A 172 10.14 -9.82 1.17
CA VAL A 172 9.31 -8.69 1.62
C VAL A 172 9.03 -7.74 0.47
N THR A 173 7.85 -7.85 -0.11
CA THR A 173 7.43 -7.03 -1.25
C THR A 173 6.91 -5.66 -0.82
N THR A 174 6.99 -4.67 -1.71
CA THR A 174 6.49 -3.32 -1.49
C THR A 174 5.39 -2.96 -2.46
N SER A 175 4.31 -2.39 -1.97
CA SER A 175 3.28 -1.74 -2.77
C SER A 175 3.10 -0.32 -2.29
N THR A 176 2.89 0.61 -3.22
CA THR A 176 2.72 2.03 -2.92
C THR A 176 1.34 2.50 -3.36
N TYR A 177 0.78 3.43 -2.63
CA TYR A 177 -0.51 4.04 -2.92
C TYR A 177 -0.41 5.56 -2.76
N GLY A 178 -0.41 6.27 -3.89
CA GLY A 178 -0.33 7.73 -3.93
C GLY A 178 -1.65 8.37 -3.50
N LEU A 179 -1.58 9.35 -2.63
CA LEU A 179 -2.73 10.09 -2.09
C LEU A 179 -2.68 11.56 -2.55
N GLY A 180 -3.81 12.04 -3.08
CA GLY A 180 -3.93 13.42 -3.54
C GLY A 180 -3.31 13.65 -4.93
N PRO A 181 -3.46 14.88 -5.49
CA PRO A 181 -3.12 15.17 -6.88
C PRO A 181 -1.63 15.53 -7.10
N ARG A 182 -0.81 15.57 -6.07
CA ARG A 182 0.59 16.04 -6.12
C ARG A 182 1.59 15.06 -5.55
N PHE A 183 1.27 13.76 -5.50
CA PHE A 183 2.22 12.76 -5.05
C PHE A 183 3.37 12.58 -6.06
N ASN A 184 4.54 12.15 -5.57
CA ASN A 184 5.68 11.83 -6.44
C ASN A 184 5.45 10.46 -7.11
N GLU A 185 4.82 10.49 -8.29
CA GLU A 185 4.49 9.30 -9.06
C GLU A 185 5.74 8.48 -9.44
N ASN A 186 6.83 9.16 -9.81
CA ASN A 186 8.07 8.51 -10.22
C ASN A 186 8.65 7.67 -9.08
N LEU A 187 8.86 8.26 -7.90
CA LEU A 187 9.36 7.55 -6.72
C LEU A 187 8.43 6.41 -6.31
N MET A 188 7.12 6.67 -6.19
CA MET A 188 6.15 5.66 -5.76
C MET A 188 6.08 4.49 -6.73
N SER A 189 6.11 4.75 -8.05
CA SER A 189 6.13 3.72 -9.09
C SER A 189 7.44 2.93 -9.08
N ALA A 190 8.58 3.60 -8.94
CA ALA A 190 9.89 2.96 -8.89
C ALA A 190 10.00 2.03 -7.67
N MET A 191 9.59 2.48 -6.47
CA MET A 191 9.55 1.66 -5.26
C MET A 191 8.66 0.42 -5.42
N ALA A 192 7.47 0.57 -6.00
CA ALA A 192 6.56 -0.55 -6.22
C ALA A 192 7.10 -1.54 -7.28
N THR A 193 7.77 -1.04 -8.32
CA THR A 193 8.33 -1.87 -9.39
C THR A 193 9.53 -2.68 -8.88
N ALA A 194 10.45 -2.05 -8.14
CA ALA A 194 11.61 -2.74 -7.57
C ALA A 194 11.22 -3.68 -6.41
N GLY A 195 10.15 -3.36 -5.70
CA GLY A 195 9.68 -4.10 -4.53
C GLY A 195 8.74 -5.28 -4.84
N GLN A 196 8.80 -5.85 -6.06
CA GLN A 196 7.95 -6.99 -6.48
C GLN A 196 8.65 -8.32 -6.35
#